data_4be8c5c918f04b9f388508a84ccf2401
#
_entry.id   4be8c5c918f04b9f388508a84ccf2401
#
_cell.length_a   1.000
_cell.length_b   1.000
_cell.length_c   1.000
_cell.angle_alpha   90.00
_cell.angle_beta   90.00
_cell.angle_gamma   90.00
#
_symmetry.space_group_name_H-M   'P 1'
#
loop_
_entity.id
_entity.type
_entity.pdbx_description
1 polymer ?
#
loop_
_entity_poly.entity_id
_entity_poly.type
_entity_poly.pdbx_seq_one_letter_code
_entity_poly.pdbx_strand_id
1 'polypeptide(L)'
;GGVTGPGSYIKREELIMDANLDRAKVLTEALPYIQQYNGKIVVINCGGVPMTDPELREAVMSDIIMLRLVGIKVVLVHGIGPEAKEALKDAGMELQYKDGYPCVSDDALDVVQQVLCGKVNKGLVSALNQKGGKAIGLCGIDGGLLSAKTISPSDGRTGEVVKVDVTMVNSFLNQGYIPVIATVAQGADGLANVYSVSANV
;
A
#
# COMPACT_ATOMS: atom_id res chain seq x y z
N GLY A 1 7.41 -52.92 -15.67
CA GLY A 1 6.44 -53.00 -14.60
C GLY A 1 7.14 -52.83 -13.27
N GLY A 2 7.16 -51.60 -12.72
CA GLY A 2 7.69 -51.31 -11.39
C GLY A 2 6.54 -51.41 -10.39
N VAL A 3 6.57 -52.48 -9.56
CA VAL A 3 5.64 -52.64 -8.44
C VAL A 3 6.09 -51.72 -7.32
N THR A 4 5.34 -50.65 -7.09
CA THR A 4 5.51 -49.83 -5.89
C THR A 4 5.06 -50.64 -4.68
N GLY A 5 6.01 -51.09 -3.86
CA GLY A 5 5.74 -51.90 -2.66
C GLY A 5 4.95 -51.11 -1.60
N PRO A 6 4.24 -51.78 -0.67
CA PRO A 6 3.41 -51.16 0.36
C PRO A 6 4.14 -50.15 1.25
N GLY A 7 5.44 -50.24 1.40
CA GLY A 7 6.25 -49.29 2.17
C GLY A 7 6.38 -47.89 1.56
N SER A 8 6.11 -47.73 0.26
CA SER A 8 6.14 -46.39 -0.38
C SER A 8 4.85 -45.59 -0.13
N TYR A 9 3.73 -46.27 0.04
CA TYR A 9 2.43 -45.64 0.36
C TYR A 9 2.40 -45.15 1.80
N ILE A 10 2.90 -45.94 2.76
CA ILE A 10 2.97 -45.61 4.18
C ILE A 10 3.85 -44.36 4.39
N LYS A 11 5.03 -44.29 3.77
CA LYS A 11 5.90 -43.11 3.84
C LYS A 11 5.26 -41.84 3.25
N ARG A 12 4.44 -42.00 2.22
CA ARG A 12 3.75 -40.85 1.59
C ARG A 12 2.61 -40.32 2.46
N GLU A 13 1.86 -41.23 3.12
CA GLU A 13 0.80 -40.84 4.06
C GLU A 13 1.37 -40.19 5.32
N GLU A 14 2.47 -40.68 5.88
CA GLU A 14 3.19 -40.07 7.00
C GLU A 14 3.70 -38.69 6.65
N LEU A 15 4.31 -38.49 5.48
CA LEU A 15 4.78 -37.18 5.00
C LEU A 15 3.63 -36.15 4.82
N ILE A 16 2.49 -36.63 4.32
CA ILE A 16 1.28 -35.77 4.15
C ILE A 16 0.70 -35.42 5.53
N MET A 17 0.70 -36.37 6.46
CA MET A 17 0.20 -36.15 7.83
C MET A 17 1.08 -35.15 8.59
N ASP A 18 2.40 -35.29 8.52
CA ASP A 18 3.36 -34.37 9.12
C ASP A 18 3.22 -32.96 8.54
N ALA A 19 3.11 -32.81 7.22
CA ALA A 19 2.90 -31.54 6.58
C ALA A 19 1.56 -30.87 6.98
N ASN A 20 0.51 -31.66 7.22
CA ASN A 20 -0.77 -31.16 7.69
C ASN A 20 -0.74 -30.76 9.17
N LEU A 21 0.00 -31.49 10.00
CA LEU A 21 0.23 -31.14 11.40
C LEU A 21 1.00 -29.83 11.53
N ASP A 22 2.05 -29.63 10.73
CA ASP A 22 2.81 -28.38 10.70
C ASP A 22 1.93 -27.18 10.27
N ARG A 23 1.08 -27.35 9.26
CA ARG A 23 0.12 -26.31 8.85
C ARG A 23 -0.90 -25.99 9.94
N ALA A 24 -1.43 -27.01 10.62
CA ALA A 24 -2.36 -26.82 11.74
C ALA A 24 -1.68 -26.09 12.91
N LYS A 25 -0.41 -26.40 13.19
CA LYS A 25 0.39 -25.73 14.22
C LYS A 25 0.59 -24.26 13.91
N VAL A 26 0.99 -23.91 12.68
CA VAL A 26 1.13 -22.51 12.22
C VAL A 26 -0.17 -21.73 12.40
N LEU A 27 -1.32 -22.31 12.04
CA LEU A 27 -2.63 -21.67 12.23
C LEU A 27 -2.97 -21.46 13.71
N THR A 28 -2.64 -22.44 14.56
CA THR A 28 -2.86 -22.35 16.01
C THR A 28 -1.98 -21.28 16.64
N GLU A 29 -0.72 -21.16 16.21
CA GLU A 29 0.21 -20.11 16.65
C GLU A 29 -0.22 -18.71 16.19
N ALA A 30 -0.86 -18.60 15.02
CA ALA A 30 -1.38 -17.35 14.49
C ALA A 30 -2.67 -16.86 15.19
N LEU A 31 -3.46 -17.79 15.80
CA LEU A 31 -4.78 -17.51 16.34
C LEU A 31 -4.80 -16.36 17.39
N PRO A 32 -3.87 -16.27 18.37
CA PRO A 32 -3.83 -15.16 19.32
C PRO A 32 -3.66 -13.80 18.64
N TYR A 33 -2.83 -13.73 17.60
CA TYR A 33 -2.60 -12.51 16.84
C TYR A 33 -3.85 -12.11 16.03
N ILE A 34 -4.51 -13.08 15.39
CA ILE A 34 -5.77 -12.86 14.67
C ILE A 34 -6.82 -12.30 15.64
N GLN A 35 -6.97 -12.88 16.83
CA GLN A 35 -7.90 -12.40 17.85
C GLN A 35 -7.56 -10.99 18.34
N GLN A 36 -6.28 -10.69 18.55
CA GLN A 36 -5.81 -9.40 19.03
C GLN A 36 -6.07 -8.29 18.02
N TYR A 37 -5.88 -8.56 16.71
CA TYR A 37 -5.95 -7.55 15.64
C TYR A 37 -7.27 -7.55 14.88
N ASN A 38 -8.17 -8.50 15.13
CA ASN A 38 -9.49 -8.53 14.49
C ASN A 38 -10.25 -7.22 14.76
N GLY A 39 -10.78 -6.60 13.72
CA GLY A 39 -11.47 -5.32 13.76
C GLY A 39 -10.58 -4.09 13.93
N LYS A 40 -9.27 -4.26 14.17
CA LYS A 40 -8.32 -3.15 14.24
C LYS A 40 -7.98 -2.62 12.85
N ILE A 41 -7.60 -1.34 12.79
CA ILE A 41 -7.10 -0.71 11.57
C ILE A 41 -5.58 -0.82 11.56
N VAL A 42 -5.04 -1.31 10.46
CA VAL A 42 -3.60 -1.39 10.19
C VAL A 42 -3.31 -0.56 8.94
N VAL A 43 -2.40 0.40 9.07
CA VAL A 43 -1.91 1.21 7.95
C VAL A 43 -0.59 0.62 7.48
N ILE A 44 -0.51 0.31 6.19
CA ILE A 44 0.67 -0.26 5.54
C ILE A 44 1.24 0.79 4.58
N ASN A 45 2.48 1.21 4.84
CA ASN A 45 3.23 2.02 3.89
C ASN A 45 3.78 1.10 2.78
N CYS A 46 3.26 1.28 1.58
CA CYS A 46 3.58 0.47 0.40
C CYS A 46 4.64 1.19 -0.44
N GLY A 47 5.90 0.99 -0.11
CA GLY A 47 7.03 1.62 -0.80
C GLY A 47 8.28 0.74 -0.82
N GLY A 48 9.33 1.21 -1.50
CA GLY A 48 10.63 0.55 -1.54
C GLY A 48 10.70 -0.70 -2.43
N VAL A 49 11.65 -1.59 -2.11
CA VAL A 49 11.97 -2.79 -2.91
C VAL A 49 10.76 -3.70 -3.18
N PRO A 50 9.85 -3.97 -2.22
CA PRO A 50 8.69 -4.82 -2.50
C PRO A 50 7.79 -4.33 -3.62
N MET A 51 7.87 -3.03 -3.96
CA MET A 51 7.04 -2.47 -5.03
C MET A 51 7.71 -2.53 -6.40
N THR A 52 9.03 -2.74 -6.46
CA THR A 52 9.81 -2.85 -7.70
C THR A 52 9.98 -4.29 -8.17
N ASP A 53 9.94 -5.25 -7.26
CA ASP A 53 10.06 -6.67 -7.55
C ASP A 53 8.64 -7.27 -7.74
N PRO A 54 8.32 -7.83 -8.92
CA PRO A 54 6.99 -8.37 -9.20
C PRO A 54 6.58 -9.51 -8.26
N GLU A 55 7.51 -10.40 -7.87
CA GLU A 55 7.21 -11.54 -7.01
C GLU A 55 6.93 -11.08 -5.57
N LEU A 56 7.76 -10.16 -5.05
CA LEU A 56 7.54 -9.58 -3.73
C LEU A 56 6.26 -8.74 -3.68
N ARG A 57 5.98 -7.98 -4.74
CA ARG A 57 4.72 -7.22 -4.84
C ARG A 57 3.51 -8.15 -4.80
N GLU A 58 3.55 -9.25 -5.55
CA GLU A 58 2.50 -10.26 -5.59
C GLU A 58 2.28 -10.91 -4.22
N ALA A 59 3.36 -11.23 -3.49
CA ALA A 59 3.30 -11.77 -2.13
C ALA A 59 2.67 -10.76 -1.16
N VAL A 60 3.11 -9.50 -1.16
CA VAL A 60 2.55 -8.44 -0.31
C VAL A 60 1.06 -8.23 -0.57
N MET A 61 0.62 -8.24 -1.84
CA MET A 61 -0.81 -8.13 -2.17
C MET A 61 -1.61 -9.31 -1.60
N SER A 62 -1.05 -10.53 -1.64
CA SER A 62 -1.68 -11.72 -1.05
C SER A 62 -1.79 -11.62 0.46
N ASP A 63 -0.74 -11.14 1.13
CA ASP A 63 -0.72 -10.94 2.58
C ASP A 63 -1.78 -9.92 3.02
N ILE A 64 -1.95 -8.82 2.27
CA ILE A 64 -2.97 -7.81 2.52
C ILE A 64 -4.37 -8.41 2.43
N ILE A 65 -4.62 -9.24 1.42
CA ILE A 65 -5.92 -9.95 1.28
C ILE A 65 -6.13 -10.90 2.46
N MET A 66 -5.11 -11.64 2.87
CA MET A 66 -5.16 -12.52 4.04
C MET A 66 -5.50 -11.75 5.31
N LEU A 67 -4.83 -10.62 5.58
CA LEU A 67 -5.12 -9.76 6.74
C LEU A 67 -6.58 -9.31 6.74
N ARG A 68 -7.11 -8.91 5.59
CA ARG A 68 -8.52 -8.54 5.46
C ARG A 68 -9.45 -9.72 5.73
N LEU A 69 -9.15 -10.92 5.24
CA LEU A 69 -9.97 -12.12 5.43
C LEU A 69 -10.06 -12.55 6.89
N VAL A 70 -9.02 -12.33 7.68
CA VAL A 70 -9.03 -12.58 9.13
C VAL A 70 -9.64 -11.43 9.94
N GLY A 71 -10.24 -10.44 9.28
CA GLY A 71 -11.02 -9.37 9.92
C GLY A 71 -10.23 -8.11 10.28
N ILE A 72 -8.99 -7.98 9.86
CA ILE A 72 -8.19 -6.76 10.02
C ILE A 72 -8.61 -5.74 8.95
N LYS A 73 -8.82 -4.48 9.36
CA LYS A 73 -9.12 -3.37 8.45
C LYS A 73 -7.81 -2.77 7.93
N VAL A 74 -7.51 -2.94 6.64
CA VAL A 74 -6.24 -2.53 6.07
C VAL A 74 -6.40 -1.24 5.26
N VAL A 75 -5.50 -0.29 5.47
CA VAL A 75 -5.30 0.92 4.65
C VAL A 75 -3.90 0.85 4.05
N LEU A 76 -3.78 1.02 2.74
CA LEU A 76 -2.49 1.18 2.08
C LEU A 76 -2.21 2.65 1.83
N VAL A 77 -0.97 3.07 2.09
CA VAL A 77 -0.47 4.39 1.74
C VAL A 77 0.76 4.23 0.86
N HIS A 78 0.85 4.98 -0.23
CA HIS A 78 2.01 4.96 -1.10
C HIS A 78 2.42 6.38 -1.52
N GLY A 79 3.70 6.59 -1.71
CA GLY A 79 4.28 7.87 -2.10
C GLY A 79 5.10 7.78 -3.39
N ILE A 80 6.04 8.72 -3.55
CA ILE A 80 6.95 8.77 -4.70
C ILE A 80 7.83 7.52 -4.69
N GLY A 81 7.55 6.63 -5.63
CA GLY A 81 8.30 5.41 -5.89
C GLY A 81 9.14 5.48 -7.17
N PRO A 82 9.69 4.34 -7.59
CA PRO A 82 10.50 4.25 -8.81
C PRO A 82 9.77 4.70 -10.06
N GLU A 83 8.48 4.38 -10.19
CA GLU A 83 7.67 4.72 -11.37
C GLU A 83 7.51 6.24 -11.53
N ALA A 84 7.38 6.99 -10.42
CA ALA A 84 7.30 8.45 -10.48
C ALA A 84 8.68 9.06 -10.79
N LYS A 85 9.76 8.48 -10.28
CA LYS A 85 11.13 8.92 -10.58
C LYS A 85 11.49 8.71 -12.06
N GLU A 86 11.09 7.55 -12.62
CA GLU A 86 11.28 7.24 -14.04
C GLU A 86 10.50 8.22 -14.92
N ALA A 87 9.23 8.47 -14.62
CA ALA A 87 8.40 9.40 -15.38
C ALA A 87 8.93 10.83 -15.34
N LEU A 88 9.46 11.28 -14.19
CA LEU A 88 10.12 12.58 -14.08
C LEU A 88 11.38 12.64 -14.95
N LYS A 89 12.21 11.60 -14.92
CA LYS A 89 13.41 11.50 -15.77
C LYS A 89 13.05 11.54 -17.25
N ASP A 90 12.02 10.83 -17.68
CA ASP A 90 11.53 10.81 -19.07
C ASP A 90 11.01 12.19 -19.50
N ALA A 91 10.45 12.96 -18.55
CA ALA A 91 10.06 14.35 -18.75
C ALA A 91 11.22 15.35 -18.68
N GLY A 92 12.47 14.88 -18.55
CA GLY A 92 13.66 15.73 -18.42
C GLY A 92 13.79 16.43 -17.06
N MET A 93 13.11 15.93 -16.03
CA MET A 93 13.10 16.49 -14.68
C MET A 93 13.86 15.57 -13.72
N GLU A 94 14.52 16.15 -12.74
CA GLU A 94 15.25 15.43 -11.70
C GLU A 94 14.81 15.91 -10.31
N LEU A 95 14.45 14.96 -9.43
CA LEU A 95 14.13 15.30 -8.04
C LEU A 95 15.41 15.57 -7.26
N GLN A 96 15.53 16.79 -6.77
CA GLN A 96 16.51 17.12 -5.73
C GLN A 96 15.99 16.68 -4.36
N TYR A 97 16.89 16.38 -3.44
CA TYR A 97 16.54 15.99 -2.07
C TYR A 97 17.22 16.97 -1.10
N LYS A 98 16.44 17.42 -0.11
CA LYS A 98 16.91 18.25 0.98
C LYS A 98 16.40 17.66 2.29
N ASP A 99 17.30 17.44 3.23
CA ASP A 99 16.99 16.83 4.54
C ASP A 99 16.18 15.51 4.46
N GLY A 100 16.37 14.74 3.36
CA GLY A 100 15.69 13.49 3.10
C GLY A 100 14.31 13.62 2.41
N TYR A 101 13.85 14.85 2.17
CA TYR A 101 12.58 15.12 1.46
C TYR A 101 12.84 15.48 0.00
N PRO A 102 12.03 14.99 -0.94
CA PRO A 102 12.13 15.38 -2.34
C PRO A 102 11.67 16.85 -2.50
N CYS A 103 12.45 17.67 -3.19
CA CYS A 103 12.03 19.02 -3.59
C CYS A 103 11.24 18.92 -4.90
N VAL A 104 9.95 19.16 -4.85
CA VAL A 104 9.03 19.00 -5.98
C VAL A 104 8.69 20.37 -6.54
N SER A 105 9.13 20.69 -7.78
CA SER A 105 8.72 21.91 -8.49
C SER A 105 7.25 21.83 -8.94
N ASP A 106 6.68 22.95 -9.37
CA ASP A 106 5.30 22.99 -9.89
C ASP A 106 5.12 22.03 -11.07
N ASP A 107 6.02 22.06 -12.05
CA ASP A 107 5.98 21.18 -13.22
C ASP A 107 6.19 19.70 -12.83
N ALA A 108 7.07 19.44 -11.87
CA ALA A 108 7.31 18.09 -11.36
C ALA A 108 6.10 17.55 -10.59
N LEU A 109 5.34 18.42 -9.90
CA LEU A 109 4.15 18.02 -9.18
C LEU A 109 3.07 17.46 -10.11
N ASP A 110 2.86 18.05 -11.28
CA ASP A 110 1.89 17.55 -12.25
C ASP A 110 2.20 16.14 -12.68
N VAL A 111 3.48 15.83 -12.98
CA VAL A 111 3.94 14.49 -13.31
C VAL A 111 3.78 13.54 -12.13
N VAL A 112 4.20 13.96 -10.93
CA VAL A 112 4.07 13.17 -9.70
C VAL A 112 2.60 12.83 -9.44
N GLN A 113 1.69 13.80 -9.51
CA GLN A 113 0.27 13.59 -9.29
C GLN A 113 -0.33 12.61 -10.32
N GLN A 114 -0.05 12.78 -11.60
CA GLN A 114 -0.52 11.88 -12.65
C GLN A 114 -0.06 10.44 -12.42
N VAL A 115 1.21 10.26 -12.09
CA VAL A 115 1.77 8.92 -11.88
C VAL A 115 1.25 8.30 -10.59
N LEU A 116 1.26 9.02 -9.47
CA LEU A 116 0.80 8.50 -8.19
C LEU A 116 -0.68 8.17 -8.23
N CYS A 117 -1.53 9.12 -8.62
CA CYS A 117 -2.99 8.94 -8.57
C CYS A 117 -3.53 8.07 -9.72
N GLY A 118 -2.89 8.12 -10.89
CA GLY A 118 -3.30 7.40 -12.09
C GLY A 118 -2.64 6.01 -12.21
N LYS A 119 -1.31 5.97 -12.40
CA LYS A 119 -0.59 4.73 -12.71
C LYS A 119 -0.42 3.84 -11.48
N VAL A 120 0.23 4.35 -10.44
CA VAL A 120 0.63 3.55 -9.26
C VAL A 120 -0.61 3.16 -8.45
N ASN A 121 -1.43 4.14 -8.05
CA ASN A 121 -2.63 3.90 -7.26
C ASN A 121 -3.57 2.89 -7.92
N LYS A 122 -3.90 3.09 -9.20
CA LYS A 122 -4.82 2.19 -9.92
C LYS A 122 -4.18 0.83 -10.21
N GLY A 123 -2.86 0.76 -10.37
CA GLY A 123 -2.15 -0.51 -10.45
C GLY A 123 -2.25 -1.35 -9.18
N LEU A 124 -2.12 -0.73 -8.00
CA LEU A 124 -2.31 -1.38 -6.70
C LEU A 124 -3.76 -1.83 -6.48
N VAL A 125 -4.71 -0.97 -6.78
CA VAL A 125 -6.15 -1.28 -6.72
C VAL A 125 -6.49 -2.48 -7.60
N SER A 126 -5.99 -2.50 -8.85
CA SER A 126 -6.20 -3.60 -9.78
C SER A 126 -5.62 -4.92 -9.24
N ALA A 127 -4.39 -4.90 -8.73
CA ALA A 127 -3.72 -6.08 -8.19
C ALA A 127 -4.48 -6.68 -6.99
N LEU A 128 -4.96 -5.84 -6.08
CA LEU A 128 -5.78 -6.28 -4.94
C LEU A 128 -7.13 -6.85 -5.37
N ASN A 129 -7.80 -6.20 -6.33
CA ASN A 129 -9.10 -6.64 -6.83
C ASN A 129 -9.01 -7.97 -7.59
N GLN A 130 -7.92 -8.21 -8.35
CA GLN A 130 -7.66 -9.50 -9.01
C GLN A 130 -7.51 -10.66 -8.02
N LYS A 131 -7.09 -10.38 -6.78
CA LYS A 131 -7.00 -11.36 -5.69
C LYS A 131 -8.29 -11.47 -4.84
N GLY A 132 -9.40 -10.92 -5.30
CA GLY A 132 -10.68 -10.93 -4.58
C GLY A 132 -10.78 -9.88 -3.47
N GLY A 133 -9.90 -8.91 -3.45
CA GLY A 133 -10.01 -7.72 -2.61
C GLY A 133 -11.16 -6.82 -3.06
N LYS A 134 -11.58 -5.93 -2.16
CA LYS A 134 -12.47 -4.80 -2.45
C LYS A 134 -11.64 -3.53 -2.27
N ALA A 135 -10.71 -3.25 -3.18
CA ALA A 135 -9.85 -2.07 -3.07
C ALA A 135 -10.48 -0.84 -3.73
N ILE A 136 -10.27 0.33 -3.12
CA ILE A 136 -10.65 1.63 -3.66
C ILE A 136 -9.44 2.56 -3.62
N GLY A 137 -9.17 3.22 -4.75
CA GLY A 137 -8.05 4.16 -4.86
C GLY A 137 -8.49 5.59 -4.58
N LEU A 138 -7.77 6.22 -3.68
CA LEU A 138 -7.94 7.57 -3.22
C LEU A 138 -6.60 8.33 -3.27
N CYS A 139 -6.66 9.64 -3.20
CA CYS A 139 -5.51 10.48 -2.83
C CYS A 139 -5.90 11.42 -1.69
N GLY A 140 -4.94 12.12 -1.13
CA GLY A 140 -5.22 13.00 0.00
C GLY A 140 -6.15 14.18 -0.30
N ILE A 141 -6.38 14.50 -1.59
CA ILE A 141 -7.33 15.55 -2.02
C ILE A 141 -8.78 15.07 -1.86
N ASP A 142 -9.02 13.75 -2.07
CA ASP A 142 -10.37 13.19 -2.09
C ASP A 142 -11.06 13.39 -0.73
N GLY A 143 -12.23 14.02 -0.77
CA GLY A 143 -13.02 14.31 0.42
C GLY A 143 -12.32 15.18 1.48
N GLY A 144 -11.23 15.87 1.12
CA GLY A 144 -10.44 16.66 2.08
C GLY A 144 -9.65 15.79 3.07
N LEU A 145 -9.29 14.56 2.66
CA LEU A 145 -8.60 13.58 3.51
C LEU A 145 -7.31 14.12 4.11
N LEU A 146 -6.44 14.75 3.29
CA LEU A 146 -5.18 15.33 3.74
C LEU A 146 -5.11 16.82 3.37
N SER A 147 -4.85 17.67 4.36
CA SER A 147 -4.48 19.06 4.12
C SER A 147 -3.03 19.28 4.51
N ALA A 148 -2.29 19.98 3.66
CA ALA A 148 -0.88 20.24 3.84
C ALA A 148 -0.53 21.70 3.68
N LYS A 149 0.57 22.13 4.28
CA LYS A 149 1.22 23.42 4.06
C LYS A 149 2.63 23.19 3.52
N THR A 150 3.22 24.18 2.87
CA THR A 150 4.62 24.11 2.45
C THR A 150 5.54 23.94 3.68
N ILE A 151 6.56 23.10 3.55
CA ILE A 151 7.63 22.99 4.56
C ILE A 151 8.50 24.23 4.49
N SER A 152 8.93 24.60 3.29
CA SER A 152 9.70 25.81 3.02
C SER A 152 9.43 26.28 1.60
N PRO A 153 9.39 27.60 1.34
CA PRO A 153 9.25 28.13 -0.02
C PRO A 153 10.34 27.62 -0.99
N SER A 154 11.54 27.29 -0.48
CA SER A 154 12.63 26.72 -1.27
C SER A 154 12.42 25.26 -1.67
N ASP A 155 11.46 24.56 -1.05
CA ASP A 155 11.22 23.14 -1.25
C ASP A 155 10.05 22.89 -2.24
N GLY A 156 9.55 23.94 -2.84
CA GLY A 156 8.49 23.91 -3.85
C GLY A 156 7.16 23.41 -3.30
N ARG A 157 6.66 22.34 -3.92
CA ARG A 157 5.39 21.70 -3.58
C ARG A 157 5.53 20.50 -2.65
N THR A 158 6.61 20.42 -1.90
CA THR A 158 6.74 19.44 -0.80
C THR A 158 6.05 19.99 0.44
N GLY A 159 5.09 19.24 0.95
CA GLY A 159 4.21 19.68 2.03
C GLY A 159 4.33 18.83 3.29
N GLU A 160 4.06 19.47 4.42
CA GLU A 160 3.81 18.84 5.72
C GLU A 160 2.30 18.74 5.94
N VAL A 161 1.82 17.54 6.31
CA VAL A 161 0.41 17.32 6.63
C VAL A 161 0.06 18.06 7.92
N VAL A 162 -0.97 18.90 7.88
CA VAL A 162 -1.44 19.69 9.03
C VAL A 162 -2.84 19.31 9.49
N LYS A 163 -3.60 18.61 8.65
CA LYS A 163 -4.93 18.11 9.00
C LYS A 163 -5.22 16.82 8.24
N VAL A 164 -5.87 15.88 8.94
CA VAL A 164 -6.37 14.62 8.36
C VAL A 164 -7.84 14.47 8.70
N ASP A 165 -8.69 14.21 7.69
CA ASP A 165 -10.10 13.86 7.88
C ASP A 165 -10.32 12.41 7.42
N VAL A 166 -10.40 11.50 8.37
CA VAL A 166 -10.55 10.06 8.11
C VAL A 166 -12.00 9.59 7.93
N THR A 167 -12.97 10.52 7.91
CA THR A 167 -14.41 10.17 7.86
C THR A 167 -14.74 9.28 6.67
N MET A 168 -14.26 9.65 5.48
CA MET A 168 -14.47 8.88 4.25
C MET A 168 -13.76 7.52 4.29
N VAL A 169 -12.51 7.49 4.77
CA VAL A 169 -11.72 6.26 4.89
C VAL A 169 -12.41 5.26 5.82
N ASN A 170 -12.88 5.74 7.00
CA ASN A 170 -13.61 4.91 7.94
C ASN A 170 -14.92 4.35 7.34
N SER A 171 -15.62 5.14 6.54
CA SER A 171 -16.82 4.69 5.83
C SER A 171 -16.51 3.54 4.89
N PHE A 172 -15.44 3.64 4.08
CA PHE A 172 -15.01 2.55 3.18
C PHE A 172 -14.55 1.30 3.94
N LEU A 173 -13.77 1.46 5.02
CA LEU A 173 -13.33 0.35 5.87
C LEU A 173 -14.52 -0.42 6.48
N ASN A 174 -15.56 0.30 6.93
CA ASN A 174 -16.77 -0.31 7.49
C ASN A 174 -17.61 -1.05 6.44
N GLN A 175 -17.49 -0.69 5.16
CA GLN A 175 -18.10 -1.39 4.03
C GLN A 175 -17.22 -2.54 3.49
N GLY A 176 -16.08 -2.80 4.13
CA GLY A 176 -15.15 -3.87 3.78
C GLY A 176 -14.23 -3.56 2.59
N TYR A 177 -14.07 -2.30 2.22
CA TYR A 177 -13.08 -1.88 1.24
C TYR A 177 -11.68 -1.81 1.85
N ILE A 178 -10.68 -1.88 0.98
CA ILE A 178 -9.27 -1.60 1.28
C ILE A 178 -8.94 -0.25 0.62
N PRO A 179 -8.90 0.87 1.37
CA PRO A 179 -8.46 2.14 0.83
C PRO A 179 -6.97 2.10 0.46
N VAL A 180 -6.66 2.56 -0.75
CA VAL A 180 -5.29 2.74 -1.28
C VAL A 180 -5.07 4.22 -1.50
N ILE A 181 -4.21 4.86 -0.72
CA ILE A 181 -4.08 6.31 -0.63
C ILE A 181 -2.76 6.76 -1.24
N ALA A 182 -2.84 7.57 -2.29
CA ALA A 182 -1.69 8.28 -2.84
C ALA A 182 -1.40 9.55 -2.02
N THR A 183 -0.13 9.83 -1.75
CA THR A 183 0.31 10.95 -0.91
C THR A 183 0.37 12.28 -1.67
N VAL A 184 -0.78 12.70 -2.18
CA VAL A 184 -1.01 14.03 -2.79
C VAL A 184 -2.08 14.71 -1.97
N ALA A 185 -1.80 15.89 -1.40
CA ALA A 185 -2.64 16.56 -0.44
C ALA A 185 -3.12 17.91 -0.95
N GLN A 186 -4.27 18.38 -0.44
CA GLN A 186 -4.80 19.73 -0.69
C GLN A 186 -4.05 20.76 0.17
N GLY A 187 -3.84 21.97 -0.38
CA GLY A 187 -3.30 23.08 0.39
C GLY A 187 -4.24 23.53 1.52
N ALA A 188 -3.71 23.70 2.71
CA ALA A 188 -4.45 24.14 3.89
C ALA A 188 -4.73 25.66 3.90
N ASP A 189 -4.10 26.41 3.01
CA ASP A 189 -4.21 27.88 2.85
C ASP A 189 -5.48 28.33 2.13
N GLY A 190 -6.33 27.36 1.73
CA GLY A 190 -7.57 27.63 0.97
C GLY A 190 -7.34 27.99 -0.50
N LEU A 191 -6.08 28.05 -0.95
CA LEU A 191 -5.73 28.18 -2.35
C LEU A 191 -5.81 26.80 -3.02
N ALA A 192 -5.98 26.78 -4.34
CA ALA A 192 -6.00 25.52 -5.11
C ALA A 192 -4.59 24.92 -5.26
N ASN A 193 -3.82 24.94 -4.17
CA ASN A 193 -2.49 24.37 -4.12
C ASN A 193 -2.55 22.88 -3.78
N VAL A 194 -1.72 22.11 -4.44
CA VAL A 194 -1.52 20.68 -4.19
C VAL A 194 -0.10 20.47 -3.73
N TYR A 195 0.10 19.51 -2.84
CA TYR A 195 1.40 19.18 -2.27
C TYR A 195 1.66 17.69 -2.36
N SER A 196 2.90 17.32 -2.67
CA SER A 196 3.41 15.98 -2.40
C SER A 196 3.79 15.88 -0.92
N VAL A 197 3.28 14.86 -0.24
CA VAL A 197 3.56 14.64 1.19
C VAL A 197 4.22 13.28 1.43
N SER A 198 4.84 13.10 2.59
CA SER A 198 5.47 11.84 2.94
C SER A 198 4.43 10.75 3.22
N ALA A 199 4.70 9.52 2.81
CA ALA A 199 3.90 8.35 3.17
C ALA A 199 4.14 7.86 4.61
N ASN A 200 5.09 8.45 5.31
CA ASN A 200 5.47 8.10 6.69
C ASN A 200 4.87 9.04 7.75
N VAL A 201 3.92 9.88 7.37
CA VAL A 201 3.25 10.83 8.27
C VAL A 201 1.97 10.24 8.82
#